data_bbc0ad6f1f3f94a41f9f1b7e2db8dfa9
#
_entry.id   bbc0ad6f1f3f94a41f9f1b7e2db8dfa9
#
_cell.length_a   1.000
_cell.length_b   1.000
_cell.length_c   1.000
_cell.angle_alpha   90.00
_cell.angle_beta   90.00
_cell.angle_gamma   90.00
#
_symmetry.space_group_name_H-M   'P 1'
#
loop_
_entity.id
_entity.type
_entity.pdbx_description
1 polymer ?
#
loop_
_entity_poly.entity_id
_entity_poly.type
_entity_poly.pdbx_seq_one_letter_code
_entity_poly.pdbx_strand_id
1 'polypeptide(L)'
;MKWTARRQRRVVRRLEDNELERVGSVLGLARLYQGNGFYLVAWENAEPLGHAYLALTDPPELQDVQVRPEHRRRGVASALTSVAEQNALSLGFDRLRLDVSEGNTAAQALYRRCGFDDIGAPARRVHGTIMLRTGAIEVDDTLLTWEKTLAREP
;
A
#
# COMPACT_ATOMS: atom_id res chain seq x y z
N MET A 1 -8.56 -36.90 -19.89
CA MET A 1 -8.20 -35.49 -20.01
C MET A 1 -7.90 -34.91 -18.63
N LYS A 2 -6.64 -34.59 -18.39
CA LYS A 2 -6.27 -34.00 -17.12
C LYS A 2 -6.60 -32.51 -17.16
N TRP A 3 -7.53 -32.06 -16.31
CA TRP A 3 -7.79 -30.68 -16.05
C TRP A 3 -6.58 -30.10 -15.29
N THR A 4 -5.75 -29.31 -15.96
CA THR A 4 -4.82 -28.44 -15.25
C THR A 4 -5.53 -27.13 -14.99
N ALA A 5 -5.96 -26.91 -13.75
CA ALA A 5 -6.38 -25.60 -13.32
C ALA A 5 -5.24 -24.62 -13.62
N ARG A 6 -5.46 -23.68 -14.53
CA ARG A 6 -4.52 -22.58 -14.71
C ARG A 6 -4.39 -21.87 -13.36
N ARG A 7 -3.20 -21.90 -12.78
CA ARG A 7 -2.92 -21.09 -11.60
C ARG A 7 -3.29 -19.64 -11.90
N GLN A 8 -4.22 -19.09 -11.14
CA GLN A 8 -4.54 -17.68 -11.21
C GLN A 8 -3.25 -16.90 -10.91
N ARG A 9 -2.82 -16.11 -11.88
CA ARG A 9 -1.57 -15.38 -11.77
C ARG A 9 -1.82 -14.03 -11.10
N ARG A 10 -1.27 -13.88 -9.89
CA ARG A 10 -1.24 -12.59 -9.20
C ARG A 10 0.00 -11.82 -9.63
N VAL A 11 -0.19 -10.56 -9.98
CA VAL A 11 0.87 -9.62 -10.34
C VAL A 11 0.66 -8.33 -9.57
N VAL A 12 1.71 -7.79 -8.97
CA VAL A 12 1.71 -6.46 -8.39
C VAL A 12 2.64 -5.59 -9.21
N ARG A 13 2.13 -4.49 -9.74
CA ARG A 13 2.90 -3.60 -10.58
C ARG A 13 2.40 -2.16 -10.51
N ARG A 14 3.23 -1.25 -10.96
CA ARG A 14 2.88 0.16 -11.10
C ARG A 14 1.71 0.35 -12.06
N LEU A 15 0.77 1.21 -11.67
CA LEU A 15 -0.37 1.59 -12.50
C LEU A 15 0.09 2.48 -13.65
N GLU A 16 -0.34 2.17 -14.86
CA GLU A 16 -0.10 2.99 -16.04
C GLU A 16 -1.20 4.04 -16.22
N ASP A 17 -0.89 5.16 -16.85
CA ASP A 17 -1.82 6.29 -17.00
C ASP A 17 -3.11 5.91 -17.73
N ASN A 18 -3.02 5.03 -18.73
CA ASN A 18 -4.20 4.55 -19.46
C ASN A 18 -5.11 3.62 -18.66
N GLU A 19 -4.71 3.20 -17.48
CA GLU A 19 -5.47 2.30 -16.60
C GLU A 19 -6.20 3.05 -15.47
N LEU A 20 -5.89 4.33 -15.27
CA LEU A 20 -6.39 5.11 -14.13
C LEU A 20 -7.91 5.11 -14.02
N GLU A 21 -8.61 5.34 -15.11
CA GLU A 21 -10.07 5.43 -15.11
C GLU A 21 -10.73 4.10 -14.71
N ARG A 22 -10.31 3.01 -15.33
CA ARG A 22 -10.87 1.68 -15.06
C ARG A 22 -10.58 1.22 -13.63
N VAL A 23 -9.33 1.35 -13.21
CA VAL A 23 -8.91 0.92 -11.86
C VAL A 23 -9.56 1.80 -10.80
N GLY A 24 -9.63 3.09 -11.02
CA GLY A 24 -10.32 4.00 -10.12
C GLY A 24 -11.77 3.65 -9.92
N SER A 25 -12.47 3.28 -10.99
CA SER A 25 -13.86 2.85 -10.93
C SER A 25 -14.02 1.55 -10.13
N VAL A 26 -13.17 0.55 -10.38
CA VAL A 26 -13.26 -0.76 -9.71
C VAL A 26 -12.87 -0.67 -8.24
N LEU A 27 -11.82 0.09 -7.91
CA LEU A 27 -11.30 0.20 -6.55
C LEU A 27 -11.90 1.35 -5.74
N GLY A 28 -12.79 2.14 -6.33
CA GLY A 28 -13.43 3.26 -5.64
C GLY A 28 -12.49 4.41 -5.31
N LEU A 29 -11.51 4.68 -6.18
CA LEU A 29 -10.56 5.76 -5.97
C LEU A 29 -11.18 7.09 -6.46
N ALA A 30 -11.52 7.97 -5.53
CA ALA A 30 -12.11 9.27 -5.84
C ALA A 30 -11.08 10.30 -6.36
N ARG A 31 -9.81 10.07 -6.09
CA ARG A 31 -8.72 10.98 -6.46
C ARG A 31 -7.61 10.21 -7.18
N LEU A 32 -7.69 10.18 -8.50
CA LEU A 32 -6.69 9.52 -9.36
C LEU A 32 -5.52 10.45 -9.67
N TYR A 33 -4.92 10.97 -8.63
CA TYR A 33 -3.85 11.93 -8.73
C TYR A 33 -2.55 11.29 -8.23
N GLN A 34 -1.58 11.13 -9.11
CA GLN A 34 -0.33 10.46 -8.76
C GLN A 34 0.66 11.36 -8.02
N GLY A 35 0.52 12.69 -8.12
CA GLY A 35 1.27 13.62 -7.29
C GLY A 35 2.78 13.37 -7.28
N ASN A 36 3.33 13.24 -6.09
CA ASN A 36 4.76 13.01 -5.85
C ASN A 36 5.19 11.55 -5.92
N GLY A 37 4.33 10.67 -6.39
CA GLY A 37 4.62 9.24 -6.43
C GLY A 37 3.74 8.51 -7.43
N PHE A 38 3.45 7.25 -7.15
CA PHE A 38 2.65 6.43 -8.06
C PHE A 38 1.88 5.34 -7.31
N TYR A 39 0.82 4.86 -7.96
CA TYR A 39 0.04 3.72 -7.47
C TYR A 39 0.72 2.41 -7.83
N LEU A 40 0.66 1.47 -6.89
CA LEU A 40 0.88 0.05 -7.12
C LEU A 40 -0.47 -0.63 -7.06
N VAL A 41 -0.73 -1.53 -7.99
CA VAL A 41 -1.98 -2.28 -8.05
C VAL A 41 -1.68 -3.77 -8.09
N ALA A 42 -2.40 -4.52 -7.27
CA ALA A 42 -2.37 -5.97 -7.32
C ALA A 42 -3.45 -6.47 -8.26
N TRP A 43 -3.06 -7.33 -9.17
CA TRP A 43 -3.94 -7.89 -10.21
C TRP A 43 -4.02 -9.41 -10.10
N GLU A 44 -5.17 -9.94 -10.43
CA GLU A 44 -5.35 -11.38 -10.63
C GLU A 44 -6.21 -11.56 -11.88
N ASN A 45 -5.63 -12.15 -12.94
CA ASN A 45 -6.34 -12.34 -14.21
C ASN A 45 -7.01 -11.08 -14.77
N ALA A 46 -6.29 -9.96 -14.77
CA ALA A 46 -6.77 -8.64 -15.21
C ALA A 46 -7.82 -7.98 -14.29
N GLU A 47 -8.11 -8.56 -13.12
CA GLU A 47 -8.95 -7.94 -12.10
C GLU A 47 -8.10 -7.24 -11.04
N PRO A 48 -8.35 -5.95 -10.75
CA PRO A 48 -7.64 -5.27 -9.67
C PRO A 48 -8.17 -5.74 -8.32
N LEU A 49 -7.27 -6.17 -7.43
CA LEU A 49 -7.59 -6.70 -6.11
C LEU A 49 -7.44 -5.65 -5.01
N GLY A 50 -6.52 -4.75 -5.20
CA GLY A 50 -6.18 -3.74 -4.21
C GLY A 50 -5.11 -2.79 -4.72
N HIS A 51 -4.81 -1.79 -3.93
CA HIS A 51 -3.85 -0.76 -4.29
C HIS A 51 -3.03 -0.30 -3.09
N ALA A 52 -1.90 0.33 -3.40
CA ALA A 52 -1.10 1.12 -2.48
C ALA A 52 -0.56 2.33 -3.24
N TYR A 53 -0.19 3.37 -2.52
CA TYR A 53 0.49 4.52 -3.10
C TYR A 53 1.89 4.62 -2.50
N LEU A 54 2.90 4.78 -3.35
CA LEU A 54 4.26 5.04 -2.92
C LEU A 54 4.57 6.52 -3.17
N ALA A 55 4.59 7.29 -2.09
CA ALA A 55 4.99 8.70 -2.14
C ALA A 55 6.51 8.79 -2.13
N LEU A 56 7.06 9.58 -3.07
CA LEU A 56 8.52 9.72 -3.23
C LEU A 56 9.04 10.87 -2.37
N THR A 57 8.78 10.80 -1.08
CA THR A 57 9.39 11.62 -0.06
C THR A 57 10.75 11.04 0.33
N ASP A 58 11.46 11.64 1.28
CA ASP A 58 12.73 11.13 1.80
C ASP A 58 12.64 10.96 3.33
N PRO A 59 12.50 9.73 3.83
CA PRO A 59 12.33 8.45 3.10
C PRO A 59 10.97 8.38 2.39
N PRO A 60 10.83 7.52 1.37
CA PRO A 60 9.56 7.31 0.71
C PRO A 60 8.53 6.71 1.68
N GLU A 61 7.27 7.00 1.43
CA GLU A 61 6.18 6.62 2.32
C GLU A 61 5.15 5.75 1.60
N LEU A 62 4.83 4.61 2.20
CA LEU A 62 3.75 3.73 1.77
C LEU A 62 2.43 4.28 2.33
N GLN A 63 1.48 4.56 1.45
CA GLN A 63 0.19 5.17 1.79
C GLN A 63 -0.97 4.38 1.21
N ASP A 64 -2.13 4.52 1.83
CA ASP A 64 -3.42 4.05 1.30
C ASP A 64 -3.41 2.60 0.82
N VAL A 65 -2.86 1.68 1.63
CA VAL A 65 -2.92 0.25 1.34
C VAL A 65 -4.34 -0.24 1.57
N GLN A 66 -5.03 -0.59 0.50
CA GLN A 66 -6.41 -1.07 0.53
C GLN A 66 -6.56 -2.32 -0.30
N VAL A 67 -7.27 -3.30 0.23
CA VAL A 67 -7.59 -4.55 -0.45
C VAL A 67 -9.11 -4.68 -0.50
N ARG A 68 -9.66 -5.04 -1.66
CA ARG A 68 -11.10 -5.30 -1.80
C ARG A 68 -11.53 -6.34 -0.77
N PRO A 69 -12.69 -6.15 -0.10
CA PRO A 69 -13.10 -7.04 1.00
C PRO A 69 -13.09 -8.52 0.65
N GLU A 70 -13.51 -8.88 -0.56
CA GLU A 70 -13.57 -10.26 -1.04
C GLU A 70 -12.20 -10.89 -1.29
N HIS A 71 -11.13 -10.08 -1.30
CA HIS A 71 -9.75 -10.53 -1.53
C HIS A 71 -8.86 -10.36 -0.29
N ARG A 72 -9.42 -9.98 0.84
CA ARG A 72 -8.68 -9.85 2.10
C ARG A 72 -8.23 -11.21 2.64
N ARG A 73 -7.21 -11.21 3.51
CA ARG A 73 -6.61 -12.40 4.13
C ARG A 73 -6.00 -13.39 3.13
N ARG A 74 -5.59 -12.90 1.96
CA ARG A 74 -4.95 -13.69 0.91
C ARG A 74 -3.54 -13.21 0.60
N GLY A 75 -2.96 -12.39 1.48
CA GLY A 75 -1.60 -11.88 1.33
C GLY A 75 -1.45 -10.74 0.32
N VAL A 76 -2.53 -10.10 -0.11
CA VAL A 76 -2.47 -9.01 -1.10
C VAL A 76 -1.76 -7.78 -0.53
N ALA A 77 -2.09 -7.38 0.70
CA ALA A 77 -1.43 -6.23 1.34
C ALA A 77 0.07 -6.47 1.54
N SER A 78 0.47 -7.67 1.94
CA SER A 78 1.90 -8.05 2.05
C SER A 78 2.60 -8.00 0.70
N ALA A 79 1.95 -8.46 -0.37
CA ALA A 79 2.50 -8.40 -1.73
C ALA A 79 2.68 -6.95 -2.22
N LEU A 80 1.69 -6.09 -1.97
CA LEU A 80 1.78 -4.66 -2.29
C LEU A 80 2.95 -4.00 -1.54
N THR A 81 3.08 -4.30 -0.25
CA THR A 81 4.17 -3.77 0.59
C THR A 81 5.53 -4.23 0.09
N SER A 82 5.67 -5.51 -0.26
CA SER A 82 6.91 -6.06 -0.79
C SER A 82 7.34 -5.40 -2.10
N VAL A 83 6.41 -5.16 -3.01
CA VAL A 83 6.70 -4.47 -4.27
C VAL A 83 7.03 -3.00 -4.05
N ALA A 84 6.38 -2.34 -3.10
CA ALA A 84 6.75 -0.97 -2.69
C ALA A 84 8.21 -0.90 -2.20
N GLU A 85 8.64 -1.87 -1.40
CA GLU A 85 10.04 -1.97 -0.95
C GLU A 85 11.01 -2.14 -2.12
N GLN A 86 10.69 -3.02 -3.05
CA GLN A 86 11.52 -3.26 -4.24
C GLN A 86 11.64 -1.99 -5.10
N ASN A 87 10.54 -1.26 -5.28
CA ASN A 87 10.53 0.01 -6.00
C ASN A 87 11.36 1.07 -5.28
N ALA A 88 11.23 1.18 -3.97
CA ALA A 88 12.03 2.13 -3.17
C ALA A 88 13.51 1.83 -3.30
N LEU A 89 13.92 0.57 -3.19
CA LEU A 89 15.32 0.15 -3.40
C LEU A 89 15.82 0.48 -4.80
N SER A 90 15.03 0.19 -5.83
CA SER A 90 15.38 0.50 -7.23
C SER A 90 15.58 1.98 -7.47
N LEU A 91 14.88 2.82 -6.72
CA LEU A 91 15.00 4.28 -6.81
C LEU A 91 16.15 4.85 -5.96
N GLY A 92 16.88 3.98 -5.25
CA GLY A 92 18.06 4.37 -4.46
C GLY A 92 17.78 4.67 -2.99
N PHE A 93 16.59 4.38 -2.49
CA PHE A 93 16.26 4.56 -1.09
C PHE A 93 16.63 3.33 -0.27
N ASP A 94 17.02 3.53 0.98
CA ASP A 94 17.40 2.47 1.92
C ASP A 94 16.40 2.27 3.06
N ARG A 95 15.31 3.02 3.07
CA ARG A 95 14.25 2.94 4.07
C ARG A 95 12.90 3.16 3.44
N LEU A 96 11.87 2.59 4.04
CA LEU A 96 10.47 2.82 3.70
C LEU A 96 9.71 3.16 4.99
N ARG A 97 8.91 4.20 4.94
CA ARG A 97 8.13 4.71 6.07
C ARG A 97 6.65 4.46 5.82
N LEU A 98 5.89 4.34 6.91
CA LEU A 98 4.43 4.37 6.88
C LEU A 98 3.88 4.97 8.18
N ASP A 99 2.67 5.45 8.13
CA ASP A 99 1.89 5.77 9.30
C ASP A 99 0.90 4.63 9.58
N VAL A 100 0.74 4.27 10.84
CA VAL A 100 -0.22 3.28 11.29
C VAL A 100 -1.00 3.82 12.47
N SER A 101 -2.31 3.55 12.48
CA SER A 101 -3.16 3.92 13.60
C SER A 101 -2.78 3.14 14.86
N GLU A 102 -2.67 3.83 15.99
CA GLU A 102 -2.42 3.23 17.30
C GLU A 102 -3.46 2.16 17.66
N GLY A 103 -4.72 2.38 17.25
CA GLY A 103 -5.83 1.46 17.50
C GLY A 103 -5.97 0.32 16.48
N ASN A 104 -5.24 0.34 15.38
CA ASN A 104 -5.38 -0.67 14.32
C ASN A 104 -4.39 -1.83 14.54
N THR A 105 -4.78 -2.75 15.42
CA THR A 105 -3.93 -3.89 15.79
C THR A 105 -3.69 -4.84 14.62
N ALA A 106 -4.66 -4.99 13.71
CA ALA A 106 -4.51 -5.85 12.54
C ALA A 106 -3.46 -5.31 11.57
N ALA A 107 -3.47 -4.00 11.28
CA ALA A 107 -2.46 -3.36 10.45
C ALA A 107 -1.08 -3.42 11.10
N GLN A 108 -0.99 -3.17 12.40
CA GLN A 108 0.27 -3.27 13.14
C GLN A 108 0.86 -4.69 13.04
N ALA A 109 0.03 -5.72 13.22
CA ALA A 109 0.48 -7.10 13.09
C ALA A 109 1.00 -7.39 11.68
N LEU A 110 0.29 -6.93 10.65
CA LEU A 110 0.70 -7.07 9.25
C LEU A 110 2.07 -6.42 9.01
N TYR A 111 2.23 -5.16 9.39
CA TYR A 111 3.47 -4.42 9.09
C TYR A 111 4.65 -4.92 9.92
N ARG A 112 4.42 -5.40 11.15
CA ARG A 112 5.48 -6.08 11.92
C ARG A 112 5.96 -7.34 11.22
N ARG A 113 5.04 -8.15 10.68
CA ARG A 113 5.42 -9.32 9.87
C ARG A 113 6.20 -8.94 8.61
N CYS A 114 5.90 -7.77 8.05
CA CYS A 114 6.66 -7.23 6.92
C CYS A 114 8.03 -6.64 7.32
N GLY A 115 8.33 -6.53 8.61
CA GLY A 115 9.62 -6.05 9.11
C GLY A 115 9.67 -4.58 9.47
N PHE A 116 8.52 -3.91 9.59
CA PHE A 116 8.45 -2.52 10.06
C PHE A 116 8.45 -2.47 11.59
N ASP A 117 9.10 -1.44 12.12
CA ASP A 117 9.13 -1.14 13.54
C ASP A 117 8.81 0.32 13.81
N ASP A 118 8.29 0.59 15.03
CA ASP A 118 8.12 1.95 15.54
C ASP A 118 9.51 2.58 15.71
N ILE A 119 9.69 3.77 15.14
CA ILE A 119 10.97 4.49 15.23
C ILE A 119 11.07 5.39 16.47
N GLY A 120 10.03 5.39 17.31
CA GLY A 120 10.00 6.24 18.51
C GLY A 120 9.72 7.72 18.22
N ALA A 121 9.28 8.04 17.00
CA ALA A 121 8.84 9.40 16.69
C ALA A 121 7.59 9.76 17.49
N PRO A 122 7.39 11.06 17.85
CA PRO A 122 6.18 11.46 18.56
C PRO A 122 4.91 11.05 17.81
N ALA A 123 3.98 10.43 18.53
CA ALA A 123 2.67 10.10 17.96
C ALA A 123 1.95 11.39 17.54
N ARG A 124 1.26 11.34 16.40
CA ARG A 124 0.54 12.49 15.88
C ARG A 124 -0.95 12.30 16.05
N ARG A 125 -1.60 13.27 16.69
CA ARG A 125 -3.05 13.32 16.78
C ARG A 125 -3.62 13.90 15.49
N VAL A 126 -4.53 13.17 14.86
CA VAL A 126 -5.24 13.60 13.65
C VAL A 126 -6.72 13.67 13.97
N HIS A 127 -7.34 14.82 13.76
CA HIS A 127 -8.75 15.05 14.06
C HIS A 127 -9.38 15.91 12.97
N GLY A 128 -10.58 15.53 12.53
CA GLY A 128 -11.35 16.26 11.52
C GLY A 128 -11.51 15.49 10.22
N THR A 129 -11.84 16.22 9.16
CA THR A 129 -12.02 15.63 7.83
C THR A 129 -10.69 15.58 7.09
N ILE A 130 -10.30 14.42 6.63
CA ILE A 130 -9.16 14.27 5.74
C ILE A 130 -9.60 13.71 4.38
N MET A 131 -8.84 14.06 3.35
CA MET A 131 -9.07 13.57 1.99
C MET A 131 -8.14 12.41 1.68
N LEU A 132 -8.67 11.20 1.62
CA LEU A 132 -7.98 10.03 1.10
C LEU A 132 -8.22 9.92 -0.41
N ARG A 133 -7.49 9.04 -1.07
CA ARG A 133 -7.71 8.73 -2.49
C ARG A 133 -9.06 8.06 -2.74
N THR A 134 -9.61 7.43 -1.72
CA THR A 134 -10.94 6.82 -1.72
C THR A 134 -12.08 7.80 -1.36
N GLY A 135 -11.75 9.03 -1.02
CA GLY A 135 -12.72 10.08 -0.67
C GLY A 135 -12.46 10.73 0.68
N ALA A 136 -13.36 11.62 1.09
CA ALA A 136 -13.29 12.28 2.38
C ALA A 136 -13.69 11.33 3.51
N ILE A 137 -12.92 11.32 4.59
CA ILE A 137 -13.27 10.58 5.81
C ILE A 137 -13.10 11.48 7.04
N GLU A 138 -13.95 11.24 8.04
CA GLU A 138 -13.76 11.82 9.36
C GLU A 138 -12.79 10.95 10.14
N VAL A 139 -11.78 11.58 10.74
CA VAL A 139 -10.80 10.89 11.57
C VAL A 139 -10.72 11.51 12.94
N ASP A 140 -10.51 10.67 13.92
CA ASP A 140 -10.16 11.01 15.28
C ASP A 140 -9.22 9.92 15.77
N ASP A 141 -7.94 10.08 15.49
CA ASP A 141 -6.98 9.00 15.59
C ASP A 141 -5.60 9.50 16.03
N THR A 142 -4.82 8.57 16.52
CA THR A 142 -3.41 8.78 16.84
C THR A 142 -2.59 7.93 15.89
N LEU A 143 -1.71 8.57 15.13
CA LEU A 143 -0.87 7.92 14.14
C LEU A 143 0.56 7.72 14.69
N LEU A 144 1.06 6.52 14.49
CA LEU A 144 2.43 6.12 14.79
C LEU A 144 3.22 6.07 13.48
N THR A 145 4.46 6.51 13.52
CA THR A 145 5.37 6.45 12.36
C THR A 145 6.28 5.24 12.50
N TRP A 146 6.19 4.33 11.55
CA TRP A 146 6.99 3.12 11.49
C TRP A 146 7.89 3.14 10.27
N GLU A 147 9.06 2.51 10.38
CA GLU A 147 10.01 2.39 9.26
C GLU A 147 10.56 0.98 9.16
N LYS A 148 10.98 0.66 7.95
CA LYS A 148 11.77 -0.54 7.66
C LYS A 148 13.03 -0.13 6.93
N THR A 149 14.17 -0.63 7.40
CA THR A 149 15.43 -0.55 6.67
C THR A 149 15.40 -1.57 5.54
N LEU A 150 15.69 -1.10 4.34
CA LEU A 150 15.68 -1.93 3.14
C LEU A 150 17.10 -2.43 2.87
N ALA A 151 17.27 -3.75 2.84
CA ALA A 151 18.54 -4.35 2.52
C ALA A 151 18.65 -4.58 1.01
N ARG A 152 19.77 -4.16 0.43
CA ARG A 152 20.16 -4.66 -0.89
C ARG A 152 20.67 -6.08 -0.70
N GLU A 153 20.14 -7.02 -1.48
CA GLU A 153 20.73 -8.35 -1.53
C GLU A 153 22.17 -8.23 -2.03
N PRO A 154 23.12 -8.97 -1.40
CA PRO A 154 24.52 -8.94 -1.81
C PRO A 154 24.74 -9.47 -3.24
#